data_93722b215f2139a17cd6060610603f05
#
_entry.id   93722b215f2139a17cd6060610603f05
#
_cell.length_a   1.000
_cell.length_b   1.000
_cell.length_c   1.000
_cell.angle_alpha   90.00
_cell.angle_beta   90.00
_cell.angle_gamma   90.00
#
_symmetry.space_group_name_H-M   'P 1'
#
loop_
_entity.id
_entity.type
_entity.pdbx_description
1 polymer ?
#
loop_
_entity_poly.entity_id
_entity_poly.type
_entity_poly.pdbx_seq_one_letter_code
_entity_poly.pdbx_strand_id
1 'polypeptide(L)'
;MKSKPNKFMEKGGKLFARLIEAAPALRHVLRPDSDTMVLRQTHFWSRSIMWTIIGTFIAAVVWACLAPIDEVVHATGKLEPRGSVRDVQSPVGGVIEESMVREGDSVKAGQTLVRLDSNVAAAELKSLEERLASMQMERTFYDSLFSETVASGSAPESVPREIADLAKNRTGLQAQNKLLRRLRDETGKLHSAILASDLSPATSASLDPVAVQLSDMKLLVEGEFARELTLEADSDNLKYFANELTSLSEQYLRSRAQLEELRKIEQNKKLAFEAFTKLNLDGNLSRVDFLSRQSELLNAIAQVKNLEAQTQNIPTVFKTETNNRIQENGKRIAEIDANLTKVRLENMQRISQAESQLAAARETLTRHEIKSLSDGIVFEMVATKPGTVVAAKDPVLRIVPSGELIAKVDITNRDIGFIRVGLPCEVEVDTFPKREFGYIVGEIYYVGSDVLPPNEVKKFYSFPAKISLSKQSLVVRNKEIPLQSGMSVGVNIKIRKRHVINIFLDSLLGPIDKMKEVR
;
A
#
# COMPACT_ATOMS: atom_id res chain seq x y z
N MET A 1 -16.78 -43.42 -31.88
CA MET A 1 -17.17 -42.57 -33.02
C MET A 1 -16.57 -43.17 -34.29
N LYS A 2 -17.40 -43.60 -35.23
CA LYS A 2 -17.04 -44.41 -36.39
C LYS A 2 -16.19 -43.62 -37.40
N SER A 3 -14.98 -44.10 -37.67
CA SER A 3 -14.07 -43.63 -38.71
C SER A 3 -14.66 -43.91 -40.09
N LYS A 4 -14.79 -42.90 -40.94
CA LYS A 4 -15.19 -43.05 -42.36
C LYS A 4 -14.02 -43.59 -43.16
N PRO A 5 -14.23 -44.55 -44.04
CA PRO A 5 -13.17 -45.11 -44.90
C PRO A 5 -12.75 -44.11 -45.99
N ASN A 6 -11.45 -44.10 -46.22
CA ASN A 6 -10.70 -43.17 -47.06
C ASN A 6 -11.03 -43.44 -48.58
N LYS A 7 -11.69 -42.46 -49.20
CA LYS A 7 -12.08 -42.44 -50.63
C LYS A 7 -10.91 -42.57 -51.65
N PHE A 8 -9.68 -42.64 -51.18
CA PHE A 8 -8.48 -42.65 -52.04
C PHE A 8 -8.15 -44.02 -52.56
N MET A 9 -8.53 -45.14 -51.88
CA MET A 9 -8.28 -46.50 -52.35
C MET A 9 -9.22 -46.95 -53.51
N GLU A 10 -10.41 -46.37 -53.61
CA GLU A 10 -11.39 -46.71 -54.62
C GLU A 10 -11.03 -46.17 -56.04
N LYS A 11 -10.31 -45.02 -56.08
CA LYS A 11 -9.84 -44.45 -57.35
C LYS A 11 -8.63 -45.22 -57.96
N GLY A 12 -7.76 -45.77 -57.12
CA GLY A 12 -6.59 -46.54 -57.55
C GLY A 12 -6.98 -47.87 -58.20
N GLY A 13 -7.99 -48.57 -57.66
CA GLY A 13 -8.48 -49.84 -58.20
C GLY A 13 -9.13 -49.69 -59.59
N LYS A 14 -9.82 -48.57 -59.84
CA LYS A 14 -10.45 -48.32 -61.15
C LYS A 14 -9.45 -47.90 -62.21
N LEU A 15 -8.34 -47.28 -61.84
CA LEU A 15 -7.26 -46.97 -62.78
C LEU A 15 -6.47 -48.23 -63.19
N PHE A 16 -6.26 -49.17 -62.28
CA PHE A 16 -5.59 -50.44 -62.53
C PHE A 16 -6.45 -51.42 -63.41
N ALA A 17 -7.77 -51.42 -63.18
CA ALA A 17 -8.70 -52.19 -64.01
C ALA A 17 -8.76 -51.66 -65.46
N ARG A 18 -8.69 -50.33 -65.67
CA ARG A 18 -8.65 -49.73 -67.01
C ARG A 18 -7.32 -49.99 -67.77
N LEU A 19 -6.22 -50.15 -67.05
CA LEU A 19 -4.93 -50.53 -67.69
C LEU A 19 -4.87 -51.96 -68.11
N ILE A 20 -5.60 -52.88 -67.48
CA ILE A 20 -5.71 -54.27 -67.87
C ILE A 20 -6.66 -54.44 -69.06
N GLU A 21 -7.73 -53.65 -69.17
CA GLU A 21 -8.64 -53.68 -70.32
C GLU A 21 -8.05 -53.08 -71.60
N ALA A 22 -7.04 -52.20 -71.51
CA ALA A 22 -6.34 -51.68 -72.70
C ALA A 22 -5.28 -52.60 -73.27
N ALA A 23 -5.06 -53.77 -72.67
CA ALA A 23 -4.06 -54.73 -73.10
C ALA A 23 -4.34 -55.46 -74.45
N PRO A 24 -5.60 -55.54 -74.94
CA PRO A 24 -5.79 -56.22 -76.24
C PRO A 24 -5.31 -55.42 -77.48
N ALA A 25 -5.15 -54.08 -77.32
CA ALA A 25 -4.73 -53.22 -78.44
C ALA A 25 -3.21 -53.36 -78.78
N LEU A 26 -2.40 -53.88 -77.87
CA LEU A 26 -0.96 -54.09 -78.05
C LEU A 26 -0.63 -55.44 -78.69
N ARG A 27 -1.63 -56.30 -78.98
CA ARG A 27 -1.43 -57.62 -79.59
C ARG A 27 -1.23 -57.59 -81.13
N HIS A 28 -1.45 -56.47 -81.78
CA HIS A 28 -1.43 -56.37 -83.23
C HIS A 28 -0.16 -55.76 -83.83
N VAL A 29 0.79 -55.31 -83.02
CA VAL A 29 1.99 -54.62 -83.53
C VAL A 29 3.23 -55.51 -83.56
N LEU A 30 3.15 -56.76 -83.08
CA LEU A 30 4.28 -57.69 -83.08
C LEU A 30 3.90 -59.01 -83.83
N ARG A 31 3.73 -58.95 -85.18
CA ARG A 31 4.01 -60.06 -86.06
C ARG A 31 5.36 -59.82 -86.73
N PRO A 32 6.38 -60.51 -86.36
CA PRO A 32 7.52 -60.62 -87.21
C PRO A 32 7.25 -61.81 -88.17
N ASP A 33 7.29 -61.51 -89.48
CA ASP A 33 7.50 -62.53 -90.48
C ASP A 33 8.86 -63.21 -90.25
N SER A 34 8.77 -64.52 -90.26
CA SER A 34 9.78 -65.50 -90.58
C SER A 34 11.26 -65.15 -90.43
N ASP A 35 11.95 -65.76 -89.55
CA ASP A 35 12.91 -66.82 -89.89
C ASP A 35 13.47 -67.47 -88.60
N THR A 36 13.26 -68.70 -88.54
CA THR A 36 13.91 -69.73 -87.74
C THR A 36 15.08 -69.32 -86.87
N MET A 37 14.79 -68.98 -85.64
CA MET A 37 15.66 -69.20 -84.50
C MET A 37 14.93 -70.07 -83.50
N VAL A 38 15.29 -71.37 -83.47
CA VAL A 38 14.89 -72.26 -82.40
C VAL A 38 15.44 -71.73 -81.08
N LEU A 39 14.67 -70.89 -80.42
CA LEU A 39 14.94 -70.54 -79.03
C LEU A 39 14.70 -71.79 -78.20
N ARG A 40 15.82 -72.48 -77.83
CA ARG A 40 15.83 -73.49 -76.79
C ARG A 40 14.93 -73.03 -75.64
N GLN A 41 13.93 -73.82 -75.28
CA GLN A 41 13.09 -73.62 -74.12
C GLN A 41 13.97 -73.31 -72.91
N THR A 42 13.81 -72.14 -72.42
CA THR A 42 14.50 -71.69 -71.18
C THR A 42 14.15 -72.65 -70.05
N HIS A 43 15.20 -73.24 -69.50
CA HIS A 43 15.09 -74.11 -68.35
C HIS A 43 14.21 -73.50 -67.26
N PHE A 44 13.43 -74.32 -66.58
CA PHE A 44 12.56 -73.92 -65.45
C PHE A 44 13.27 -72.95 -64.49
N TRP A 45 14.55 -73.11 -64.30
CA TRP A 45 15.42 -72.24 -63.48
C TRP A 45 15.49 -70.79 -63.98
N SER A 46 15.53 -70.52 -65.25
CA SER A 46 15.58 -69.15 -65.76
C SER A 46 14.26 -68.42 -65.58
N ARG A 47 13.14 -69.09 -65.62
CA ARG A 47 11.82 -68.57 -65.31
C ARG A 47 11.68 -68.31 -63.80
N SER A 48 12.17 -69.22 -62.97
CA SER A 48 12.18 -68.98 -61.49
C SER A 48 13.03 -67.79 -61.11
N ILE A 49 14.21 -67.63 -61.70
CA ILE A 49 15.06 -66.47 -61.47
C ILE A 49 14.36 -65.16 -61.90
N MET A 50 13.68 -65.18 -63.04
CA MET A 50 12.91 -64.01 -63.52
C MET A 50 11.77 -63.66 -62.56
N TRP A 51 10.99 -64.64 -62.07
CA TRP A 51 9.92 -64.44 -61.12
C TRP A 51 10.43 -64.00 -59.73
N THR A 52 11.60 -64.48 -59.28
CA THR A 52 12.23 -64.04 -58.05
C THR A 52 12.71 -62.59 -58.16
N ILE A 53 13.30 -62.21 -59.30
CA ILE A 53 13.71 -60.82 -59.53
C ILE A 53 12.50 -59.87 -59.55
N ILE A 54 11.42 -60.24 -60.26
CA ILE A 54 10.18 -59.47 -60.30
C ILE A 54 9.54 -59.39 -58.91
N GLY A 55 9.48 -60.52 -58.19
CA GLY A 55 8.94 -60.57 -56.83
C GLY A 55 9.72 -59.70 -55.85
N THR A 56 11.07 -59.76 -55.93
CA THR A 56 11.94 -58.91 -55.09
C THR A 56 11.78 -57.44 -55.46
N PHE A 57 11.64 -57.10 -56.74
CA PHE A 57 11.40 -55.74 -57.18
C PHE A 57 10.05 -55.21 -56.69
N ILE A 58 8.97 -55.99 -56.81
CA ILE A 58 7.65 -55.64 -56.30
C ILE A 58 7.71 -55.46 -54.76
N ALA A 59 8.37 -56.42 -54.08
CA ALA A 59 8.54 -56.32 -52.61
C ALA A 59 9.33 -55.08 -52.21
N ALA A 60 10.38 -54.70 -52.94
CA ALA A 60 11.15 -53.47 -52.70
C ALA A 60 10.32 -52.19 -52.94
N VAL A 61 9.47 -52.20 -54.01
CA VAL A 61 8.56 -51.07 -54.28
C VAL A 61 7.49 -50.94 -53.17
N VAL A 62 6.90 -52.08 -52.77
CA VAL A 62 5.94 -52.10 -51.67
C VAL A 62 6.59 -51.62 -50.39
N TRP A 63 7.79 -52.07 -50.06
CA TRP A 63 8.55 -51.62 -48.93
C TRP A 63 8.84 -50.11 -49.02
N ALA A 64 9.26 -49.57 -50.16
CA ALA A 64 9.51 -48.14 -50.37
C ALA A 64 8.24 -47.27 -50.21
N CYS A 65 7.06 -47.86 -50.54
CA CYS A 65 5.77 -47.19 -50.29
C CYS A 65 5.36 -47.17 -48.82
N LEU A 66 5.79 -48.14 -48.02
CA LEU A 66 5.40 -48.31 -46.63
C LEU A 66 6.44 -47.74 -45.67
N ALA A 67 7.71 -47.66 -46.07
CA ALA A 67 8.79 -47.18 -45.19
C ALA A 67 8.75 -45.64 -45.00
N PRO A 68 8.42 -45.13 -43.80
CA PRO A 68 8.46 -43.71 -43.51
C PRO A 68 9.89 -43.29 -43.17
N ILE A 69 10.34 -42.15 -43.71
CA ILE A 69 11.60 -41.48 -43.38
C ILE A 69 11.27 -40.08 -42.87
N ASP A 70 11.91 -39.64 -41.78
CA ASP A 70 11.77 -38.29 -41.26
C ASP A 70 12.50 -37.31 -42.20
N GLU A 71 11.77 -36.30 -42.68
CA GLU A 71 12.35 -35.17 -43.40
C GLU A 71 12.82 -34.15 -42.37
N VAL A 72 14.09 -33.80 -42.43
CA VAL A 72 14.72 -32.90 -41.45
C VAL A 72 15.27 -31.67 -42.13
N VAL A 73 15.16 -30.53 -41.43
CA VAL A 73 15.84 -29.29 -41.80
C VAL A 73 17.02 -29.10 -40.88
N HIS A 74 18.16 -28.84 -41.48
CA HIS A 74 19.39 -28.53 -40.77
C HIS A 74 19.47 -27.01 -40.44
N ALA A 75 19.66 -26.69 -39.18
CA ALA A 75 19.93 -25.33 -38.71
C ALA A 75 21.18 -25.34 -37.86
N THR A 76 21.95 -24.28 -37.92
CA THR A 76 23.17 -24.09 -37.10
C THR A 76 22.97 -22.92 -36.17
N GLY A 77 23.58 -22.98 -34.99
CA GLY A 77 23.48 -21.94 -34.00
C GLY A 77 24.42 -22.12 -32.83
N LYS A 78 24.04 -21.58 -31.71
CA LYS A 78 24.80 -21.67 -30.45
C LYS A 78 23.90 -21.83 -29.25
N LEU A 79 24.44 -22.37 -28.17
CA LEU A 79 23.77 -22.39 -26.88
C LEU A 79 23.86 -21.01 -26.26
N GLU A 80 22.73 -20.47 -25.85
CA GLU A 80 22.64 -19.22 -25.08
C GLU A 80 21.80 -19.47 -23.82
N PRO A 81 22.05 -18.78 -22.70
CA PRO A 81 21.14 -18.86 -21.57
C PRO A 81 19.78 -18.30 -21.99
N ARG A 82 18.71 -18.81 -21.41
CA ARG A 82 17.32 -18.40 -21.71
C ARG A 82 17.08 -16.92 -21.43
N GLY A 83 17.94 -16.27 -20.59
CA GLY A 83 17.95 -14.82 -20.32
C GLY A 83 19.10 -14.14 -21.06
N SER A 84 18.89 -12.90 -21.49
CA SER A 84 19.97 -12.05 -21.99
C SER A 84 20.91 -11.62 -20.85
N VAL A 85 22.18 -11.38 -21.17
CA VAL A 85 23.12 -10.69 -20.26
C VAL A 85 22.47 -9.40 -19.76
N ARG A 86 22.50 -9.19 -18.47
CA ARG A 86 21.89 -8.02 -17.83
C ARG A 86 22.97 -7.12 -17.28
N ASP A 87 22.90 -5.86 -17.67
CA ASP A 87 23.71 -4.82 -17.07
C ASP A 87 23.10 -4.46 -15.70
N VAL A 88 23.87 -4.57 -14.63
CA VAL A 88 23.51 -4.06 -13.31
C VAL A 88 24.02 -2.65 -13.22
N GLN A 89 23.07 -1.71 -13.20
CA GLN A 89 23.35 -0.28 -13.16
C GLN A 89 23.21 0.25 -11.74
N SER A 90 23.98 1.29 -11.41
CA SER A 90 23.83 1.99 -10.14
C SER A 90 22.51 2.78 -10.11
N PRO A 91 21.63 2.57 -9.12
CA PRO A 91 20.39 3.33 -9.02
C PRO A 91 20.60 4.77 -8.54
N VAL A 92 21.73 5.05 -7.87
CA VAL A 92 22.10 6.37 -7.34
C VAL A 92 23.56 6.67 -7.67
N GLY A 93 23.94 7.94 -7.70
CA GLY A 93 25.33 8.33 -7.79
C GLY A 93 26.02 8.21 -6.44
N GLY A 94 27.29 7.83 -6.44
CA GLY A 94 28.07 7.72 -5.21
C GLY A 94 29.50 7.21 -5.45
N VAL A 95 30.25 7.06 -4.37
CA VAL A 95 31.58 6.46 -4.37
C VAL A 95 31.45 5.00 -3.96
N ILE A 96 32.12 4.09 -4.66
CA ILE A 96 32.16 2.69 -4.28
C ILE A 96 32.99 2.54 -3.00
N GLU A 97 32.37 2.04 -1.95
CA GLU A 97 33.01 1.71 -0.69
C GLU A 97 33.67 0.34 -0.77
N GLU A 98 32.91 -0.68 -1.18
CA GLU A 98 33.37 -2.05 -1.26
C GLU A 98 32.63 -2.84 -2.35
N SER A 99 33.39 -3.74 -3.02
CA SER A 99 32.82 -4.75 -3.91
C SER A 99 32.86 -6.12 -3.23
N MET A 100 31.70 -6.74 -3.09
CA MET A 100 31.54 -8.03 -2.39
C MET A 100 31.69 -9.24 -3.32
N VAL A 101 31.82 -9.03 -4.63
CA VAL A 101 31.90 -10.08 -5.64
C VAL A 101 33.07 -9.85 -6.58
N ARG A 102 33.49 -10.91 -7.25
CA ARG A 102 34.55 -10.92 -8.27
C ARG A 102 34.03 -11.48 -9.58
N GLU A 103 34.75 -11.23 -10.66
CA GLU A 103 34.45 -11.87 -11.95
C GLU A 103 34.51 -13.39 -11.83
N GLY A 104 33.48 -14.05 -12.35
CA GLY A 104 33.31 -15.51 -12.26
C GLY A 104 32.53 -16.00 -11.04
N ASP A 105 32.22 -15.13 -10.07
CA ASP A 105 31.44 -15.55 -8.91
C ASP A 105 29.96 -15.81 -9.27
N SER A 106 29.42 -16.87 -8.65
CA SER A 106 27.99 -17.16 -8.74
C SER A 106 27.23 -16.34 -7.71
N VAL A 107 26.20 -15.60 -8.15
CA VAL A 107 25.39 -14.71 -7.33
C VAL A 107 23.92 -15.11 -7.37
N LYS A 108 23.22 -14.88 -6.26
CA LYS A 108 21.78 -15.12 -6.13
C LYS A 108 20.99 -13.83 -6.25
N ALA A 109 19.74 -13.93 -6.68
CA ALA A 109 18.82 -12.80 -6.66
C ALA A 109 18.71 -12.20 -5.24
N GLY A 110 18.80 -10.87 -5.15
CA GLY A 110 18.80 -10.13 -3.88
C GLY A 110 20.15 -10.06 -3.15
N GLN A 111 21.17 -10.77 -3.62
CA GLN A 111 22.53 -10.70 -3.04
C GLN A 111 23.14 -9.33 -3.33
N THR A 112 23.74 -8.71 -2.29
CA THR A 112 24.48 -7.44 -2.43
C THR A 112 25.77 -7.70 -3.20
N LEU A 113 25.98 -6.89 -4.23
CA LEU A 113 27.11 -7.00 -5.15
C LEU A 113 28.17 -5.93 -4.85
N VAL A 114 27.70 -4.70 -4.71
CA VAL A 114 28.54 -3.52 -4.47
C VAL A 114 27.84 -2.63 -3.44
N ARG A 115 28.60 -2.07 -2.52
CA ARG A 115 28.15 -1.06 -1.56
C ARG A 115 28.74 0.29 -1.93
N LEU A 116 27.88 1.29 -2.01
CA LEU A 116 28.29 2.69 -2.15
C LEU A 116 28.43 3.34 -0.78
N ASP A 117 29.28 4.37 -0.66
CA ASP A 117 29.38 5.18 0.54
C ASP A 117 28.02 5.79 0.91
N SER A 118 27.52 5.41 2.06
CA SER A 118 26.21 5.79 2.56
C SER A 118 26.26 6.68 3.81
N ASN A 119 27.44 7.18 4.21
CA ASN A 119 27.61 7.96 5.43
C ASN A 119 26.71 9.20 5.48
N VAL A 120 26.61 9.93 4.37
CA VAL A 120 25.75 11.12 4.26
C VAL A 120 24.27 10.73 4.34
N ALA A 121 23.86 9.70 3.60
CA ALA A 121 22.47 9.23 3.62
C ALA A 121 22.06 8.68 4.99
N ALA A 122 22.97 7.99 5.67
CA ALA A 122 22.73 7.48 7.03
C ALA A 122 22.63 8.62 8.06
N ALA A 123 23.47 9.65 7.95
CA ALA A 123 23.39 10.84 8.81
C ALA A 123 22.08 11.62 8.60
N GLU A 124 21.64 11.77 7.36
CA GLU A 124 20.38 12.40 7.01
C GLU A 124 19.19 11.61 7.59
N LEU A 125 19.18 10.30 7.41
CA LEU A 125 18.16 9.42 7.96
C LEU A 125 18.06 9.56 9.49
N LYS A 126 19.20 9.51 10.19
CA LYS A 126 19.24 9.68 11.66
C LYS A 126 18.70 11.05 12.09
N SER A 127 19.07 12.11 11.40
CA SER A 127 18.57 13.46 11.68
C SER A 127 17.05 13.57 11.50
N LEU A 128 16.48 12.90 10.47
CA LEU A 128 15.05 12.85 10.25
C LEU A 128 14.33 12.01 11.32
N GLU A 129 14.93 10.91 11.79
CA GLU A 129 14.39 10.09 12.89
C GLU A 129 14.35 10.88 14.21
N GLU A 130 15.41 11.59 14.54
CA GLU A 130 15.46 12.44 15.75
C GLU A 130 14.41 13.57 15.68
N ARG A 131 14.26 14.20 14.52
CA ARG A 131 13.24 15.23 14.28
C ARG A 131 11.82 14.67 14.39
N LEU A 132 11.57 13.50 13.83
CA LEU A 132 10.27 12.83 13.93
C LEU A 132 9.93 12.47 15.37
N ALA A 133 10.89 11.92 16.12
CA ALA A 133 10.72 11.61 17.55
C ALA A 133 10.34 12.84 18.38
N SER A 134 11.00 13.97 18.14
CA SER A 134 10.66 15.26 18.80
C SER A 134 9.21 15.69 18.49
N MET A 135 8.80 15.65 17.22
CA MET A 135 7.43 16.01 16.82
C MET A 135 6.37 15.05 17.39
N GLN A 136 6.70 13.76 17.55
CA GLN A 136 5.82 12.78 18.19
C GLN A 136 5.67 13.05 19.70
N MET A 137 6.72 13.48 20.37
CA MET A 137 6.64 13.93 21.77
C MET A 137 5.72 15.15 21.91
N GLU A 138 5.85 16.13 21.01
CA GLU A 138 4.94 17.27 20.96
C GLU A 138 3.47 16.84 20.77
N ARG A 139 3.24 15.90 19.87
CA ARG A 139 1.90 15.35 19.63
C ARG A 139 1.31 14.71 20.88
N THR A 140 2.07 13.89 21.61
CA THR A 140 1.58 13.27 22.84
C THR A 140 1.23 14.31 23.89
N PHE A 141 2.00 15.39 23.97
CA PHE A 141 1.68 16.53 24.84
C PHE A 141 0.38 17.20 24.42
N TYR A 142 0.21 17.56 23.13
CA TYR A 142 -1.03 18.18 22.65
C TYR A 142 -2.25 17.27 22.83
N ASP A 143 -2.13 15.96 22.60
CA ASP A 143 -3.20 14.99 22.82
C ASP A 143 -3.58 14.90 24.31
N SER A 144 -2.61 15.00 25.22
CA SER A 144 -2.84 14.98 26.67
C SER A 144 -3.63 16.18 27.16
N LEU A 145 -3.51 17.35 26.49
CA LEU A 145 -4.26 18.55 26.86
C LEU A 145 -5.78 18.40 26.68
N PHE A 146 -6.21 17.52 25.77
CA PHE A 146 -7.63 17.27 25.49
C PHE A 146 -8.18 16.05 26.23
N SER A 147 -7.32 15.26 26.90
CA SER A 147 -7.77 14.16 27.74
C SER A 147 -8.20 14.68 29.12
N GLU A 148 -9.22 14.05 29.74
CA GLU A 148 -9.70 14.40 31.07
C GLU A 148 -8.67 14.12 32.19
N THR A 149 -7.69 13.30 31.92
CA THR A 149 -6.56 13.07 32.82
C THR A 149 -5.61 14.25 32.73
N VAL A 150 -5.66 15.10 33.74
CA VAL A 150 -4.70 16.19 33.92
C VAL A 150 -3.29 15.66 33.85
N ALA A 151 -2.64 15.87 32.71
CA ALA A 151 -1.22 15.57 32.57
C ALA A 151 -0.45 16.58 33.45
N SER A 152 -0.08 16.16 34.65
CA SER A 152 0.82 16.90 35.54
C SER A 152 2.28 16.88 35.05
N GLY A 153 2.50 16.73 33.73
CA GLY A 153 3.81 16.71 33.12
C GLY A 153 4.21 18.10 32.66
N SER A 154 5.46 18.49 32.92
CA SER A 154 6.06 19.67 32.31
C SER A 154 6.04 19.52 30.78
N ALA A 155 5.74 20.62 30.07
CA ALA A 155 5.80 20.63 28.62
C ALA A 155 7.19 20.18 28.13
N PRO A 156 7.30 19.33 27.09
CA PRO A 156 8.59 19.00 26.48
C PRO A 156 9.32 20.27 26.03
N GLU A 157 10.63 20.24 26.05
CA GLU A 157 11.48 21.40 25.66
C GLU A 157 11.24 21.82 24.20
N SER A 158 10.79 20.89 23.36
CA SER A 158 10.44 21.13 21.96
C SER A 158 9.15 21.94 21.76
N VAL A 159 8.29 22.04 22.81
CA VAL A 159 7.03 22.78 22.73
C VAL A 159 7.30 24.27 22.91
N PRO A 160 6.78 25.15 22.02
CA PRO A 160 6.90 26.61 22.20
C PRO A 160 6.30 27.06 23.52
N ARG A 161 7.00 27.95 24.24
CA ARG A 161 6.56 28.47 25.55
C ARG A 161 5.15 29.04 25.49
N GLU A 162 4.82 29.75 24.40
CA GLU A 162 3.50 30.32 24.19
C GLU A 162 2.38 29.26 24.25
N ILE A 163 2.61 28.08 23.71
CA ILE A 163 1.63 27.00 23.74
C ILE A 163 1.54 26.36 25.12
N ALA A 164 2.67 26.23 25.82
CA ALA A 164 2.67 25.76 27.20
C ALA A 164 1.91 26.75 28.13
N ASP A 165 2.07 28.06 27.92
CA ASP A 165 1.35 29.10 28.66
C ASP A 165 -0.16 29.09 28.35
N LEU A 166 -0.54 28.92 27.08
CA LEU A 166 -1.96 28.75 26.70
C LEU A 166 -2.58 27.52 27.37
N ALA A 167 -1.85 26.41 27.43
CA ALA A 167 -2.32 25.20 28.10
C ALA A 167 -2.50 25.42 29.61
N LYS A 168 -1.57 26.12 30.25
CA LYS A 168 -1.64 26.49 31.66
C LYS A 168 -2.86 27.42 31.93
N ASN A 169 -3.05 28.43 31.08
CA ASN A 169 -4.19 29.35 31.17
C ASN A 169 -5.52 28.61 31.00
N ARG A 170 -5.60 27.68 30.06
CA ARG A 170 -6.78 26.84 29.86
C ARG A 170 -7.15 26.06 31.13
N THR A 171 -6.15 25.41 31.73
CA THR A 171 -6.34 24.61 32.95
C THR A 171 -6.80 25.50 34.10
N GLY A 172 -6.21 26.67 34.26
CA GLY A 172 -6.62 27.67 35.26
C GLY A 172 -8.08 28.13 35.08
N LEU A 173 -8.47 28.49 33.86
CA LEU A 173 -9.85 28.87 33.54
C LEU A 173 -10.85 27.71 33.75
N GLN A 174 -10.47 26.47 33.48
CA GLN A 174 -11.31 25.30 33.76
C GLN A 174 -11.51 25.10 35.26
N ALA A 175 -10.45 25.22 36.06
CA ALA A 175 -10.52 25.15 37.52
C ALA A 175 -11.42 26.26 38.09
N GLN A 176 -11.25 27.49 37.60
CA GLN A 176 -12.12 28.61 37.96
C GLN A 176 -13.58 28.34 37.60
N ASN A 177 -13.87 27.85 36.40
CA ASN A 177 -15.24 27.53 36.02
C ASN A 177 -15.86 26.44 36.90
N LYS A 178 -15.06 25.44 37.29
CA LYS A 178 -15.52 24.41 38.23
C LYS A 178 -15.90 24.98 39.58
N LEU A 179 -15.08 25.90 40.11
CA LEU A 179 -15.37 26.62 41.37
C LEU A 179 -16.63 27.50 41.23
N LEU A 180 -16.70 28.31 40.16
CA LEU A 180 -17.85 29.18 39.90
C LEU A 180 -19.16 28.40 39.77
N ARG A 181 -19.16 27.24 39.18
CA ARG A 181 -20.34 26.35 39.11
C ARG A 181 -20.76 25.89 40.50
N ARG A 182 -19.81 25.48 41.34
CA ARG A 182 -20.12 25.11 42.74
C ARG A 182 -20.70 26.27 43.49
N LEU A 183 -20.09 27.48 43.38
CA LEU A 183 -20.60 28.70 44.01
C LEU A 183 -22.00 29.07 43.53
N ARG A 184 -22.28 28.94 42.24
CA ARG A 184 -23.62 29.16 41.68
C ARG A 184 -24.65 28.20 42.27
N ASP A 185 -24.29 26.94 42.43
CA ASP A 185 -25.20 25.90 42.93
C ASP A 185 -25.46 26.11 44.44
N GLU A 186 -24.43 26.50 45.23
CA GLU A 186 -24.61 26.88 46.63
C GLU A 186 -25.41 28.17 46.77
N THR A 187 -25.22 29.18 45.90
CA THR A 187 -26.05 30.37 45.83
C THR A 187 -27.53 30.06 45.56
N GLY A 188 -27.77 29.02 44.72
CA GLY A 188 -29.13 28.53 44.49
C GLY A 188 -29.78 27.95 45.76
N LYS A 189 -29.02 27.20 46.56
CA LYS A 189 -29.48 26.68 47.86
C LYS A 189 -29.73 27.84 48.85
N LEU A 190 -28.81 28.82 48.88
CA LEU A 190 -28.96 30.02 49.70
C LEU A 190 -30.25 30.79 49.35
N HIS A 191 -30.52 30.97 48.04
CA HIS A 191 -31.74 31.64 47.59
C HIS A 191 -33.01 30.88 48.03
N SER A 192 -33.03 29.56 47.91
CA SER A 192 -34.15 28.74 48.37
C SER A 192 -34.32 28.77 49.90
N ALA A 193 -33.21 28.83 50.63
CA ALA A 193 -33.25 28.95 52.08
C ALA A 193 -33.79 30.33 52.54
N ILE A 194 -33.41 31.40 51.83
CA ILE A 194 -33.95 32.74 52.08
C ILE A 194 -35.45 32.82 51.80
N LEU A 195 -35.91 32.18 50.72
CA LEU A 195 -37.35 32.13 50.39
C LEU A 195 -38.14 31.25 51.35
N ALA A 196 -37.55 30.17 51.87
CA ALA A 196 -38.20 29.24 52.82
C ALA A 196 -38.15 29.77 54.25
N SER A 197 -37.14 30.57 54.61
CA SER A 197 -37.12 31.29 55.86
C SER A 197 -38.19 32.37 55.76
N ASP A 198 -39.35 32.15 56.40
CA ASP A 198 -40.17 33.34 56.81
C ASP A 198 -39.22 34.28 57.45
N LEU A 199 -38.96 35.46 56.80
CA LEU A 199 -38.13 36.55 57.37
C LEU A 199 -38.79 37.08 58.65
N SER A 200 -39.63 36.27 59.32
CA SER A 200 -40.25 36.46 60.59
C SER A 200 -39.19 36.56 61.70
N PRO A 201 -39.36 37.40 62.70
CA PRO A 201 -38.41 37.55 63.81
C PRO A 201 -38.21 36.22 64.49
N ALA A 202 -37.05 35.57 64.21
CA ALA A 202 -36.73 34.31 64.83
C ALA A 202 -36.57 34.47 66.30
N THR A 203 -37.31 33.68 67.05
CA THR A 203 -37.11 33.45 68.48
C THR A 203 -35.63 33.07 68.67
N SER A 204 -34.99 33.89 69.50
CA SER A 204 -33.61 33.81 69.91
C SER A 204 -33.08 32.39 70.08
N ALA A 205 -32.02 32.05 69.38
CA ALA A 205 -30.99 31.05 69.61
C ALA A 205 -30.72 30.02 68.54
N SER A 206 -31.37 29.99 67.33
CA SER A 206 -30.90 29.17 66.24
C SER A 206 -29.98 29.98 65.31
N LEU A 207 -28.76 29.52 65.10
CA LEU A 207 -27.86 30.07 64.07
C LEU A 207 -28.65 30.22 62.75
N ASP A 208 -28.63 31.49 62.26
CA ASP A 208 -29.31 31.78 60.98
C ASP A 208 -28.82 30.86 59.90
N PRO A 209 -29.65 29.96 59.31
CA PRO A 209 -29.24 29.00 58.32
C PRO A 209 -28.59 29.66 57.11
N VAL A 210 -28.94 30.90 56.82
CA VAL A 210 -28.36 31.69 55.74
C VAL A 210 -26.93 32.13 56.07
N ALA A 211 -26.69 32.57 57.35
CA ALA A 211 -25.34 32.90 57.77
C ALA A 211 -24.39 31.68 57.78
N VAL A 212 -24.90 30.53 58.16
CA VAL A 212 -24.14 29.27 58.10
C VAL A 212 -23.76 28.93 56.64
N GLN A 213 -24.71 29.01 55.70
CA GLN A 213 -24.43 28.74 54.28
C GLN A 213 -23.45 29.76 53.68
N LEU A 214 -23.52 31.02 54.04
CA LEU A 214 -22.54 32.02 53.60
C LEU A 214 -21.15 31.74 54.17
N SER A 215 -21.05 31.26 55.40
CA SER A 215 -19.80 30.81 56.00
C SER A 215 -19.23 29.60 55.28
N ASP A 216 -20.07 28.59 54.92
CA ASP A 216 -19.66 27.42 54.20
C ASP A 216 -19.18 27.75 52.78
N MET A 217 -19.85 28.69 52.09
CA MET A 217 -19.40 29.17 50.78
C MET A 217 -18.02 29.89 50.90
N LYS A 218 -17.77 30.65 51.95
CA LYS A 218 -16.49 31.28 52.19
C LYS A 218 -15.39 30.24 52.43
N LEU A 219 -15.64 29.20 53.21
CA LEU A 219 -14.73 28.09 53.47
C LEU A 219 -14.42 27.31 52.20
N LEU A 220 -15.40 27.12 51.29
CA LEU A 220 -15.17 26.48 49.99
C LEU A 220 -14.19 27.28 49.12
N VAL A 221 -14.33 28.60 49.06
CA VAL A 221 -13.41 29.45 48.30
C VAL A 221 -12.02 29.46 48.93
N GLU A 222 -11.92 29.59 50.25
CA GLU A 222 -10.65 29.55 50.98
C GLU A 222 -9.94 28.17 50.84
N GLY A 223 -10.70 27.08 50.86
CA GLY A 223 -10.14 25.74 50.69
C GLY A 223 -9.63 25.46 49.27
N GLU A 224 -10.31 25.92 48.23
CA GLU A 224 -9.83 25.81 46.84
C GLU A 224 -8.67 26.81 46.61
N PHE A 225 -8.68 27.98 47.24
CA PHE A 225 -7.56 28.90 47.21
C PHE A 225 -6.26 28.28 47.76
N ALA A 226 -6.36 27.55 48.88
CA ALA A 226 -5.21 26.83 49.43
C ALA A 226 -4.66 25.72 48.51
N ARG A 227 -5.53 25.08 47.72
CA ARG A 227 -5.12 24.08 46.74
C ARG A 227 -4.49 24.67 45.47
N GLU A 228 -5.01 25.81 45.00
CA GLU A 228 -4.52 26.44 43.76
C GLU A 228 -3.27 27.31 43.98
N LEU A 229 -2.92 27.68 45.20
CA LEU A 229 -1.64 28.32 45.52
C LEU A 229 -0.42 27.48 45.07
N THR A 230 -0.61 26.18 44.87
CA THR A 230 0.42 25.31 44.30
C THR A 230 0.57 25.45 42.77
N LEU A 231 -0.34 26.12 42.07
CA LEU A 231 -0.40 26.21 40.61
C LEU A 231 -0.07 27.59 40.03
N GLU A 232 0.38 28.55 40.84
CA GLU A 232 0.78 29.93 40.44
C GLU A 232 -0.19 30.67 39.48
N ALA A 233 -1.33 30.08 39.13
CA ALA A 233 -2.26 30.63 38.18
C ALA A 233 -3.46 31.28 38.87
N ASP A 234 -3.57 32.59 38.72
CA ASP A 234 -4.78 33.37 38.97
C ASP A 234 -5.25 33.51 40.44
N SER A 235 -4.32 33.66 41.37
CA SER A 235 -4.66 33.98 42.77
C SER A 235 -5.55 35.24 42.90
N ASP A 236 -5.46 36.17 41.95
CA ASP A 236 -6.18 37.44 41.99
C ASP A 236 -7.69 37.30 41.72
N ASN A 237 -8.09 36.37 40.83
CA ASN A 237 -9.50 36.08 40.58
C ASN A 237 -10.16 35.36 41.77
N LEU A 238 -9.45 34.48 42.44
CA LEU A 238 -9.95 33.80 43.63
C LEU A 238 -10.09 34.78 44.82
N LYS A 239 -9.13 35.69 45.01
CA LYS A 239 -9.22 36.78 45.98
C LYS A 239 -10.43 37.67 45.70
N TYR A 240 -10.68 37.98 44.42
CA TYR A 240 -11.86 38.75 44.03
C TYR A 240 -13.14 38.08 44.51
N PHE A 241 -13.33 36.76 44.23
CA PHE A 241 -14.51 36.03 44.65
C PHE A 241 -14.64 35.90 46.18
N ALA A 242 -13.54 35.71 46.89
CA ALA A 242 -13.54 35.70 48.34
C ALA A 242 -14.01 37.06 48.91
N ASN A 243 -13.55 38.17 48.36
CA ASN A 243 -13.96 39.52 48.72
C ASN A 243 -15.43 39.77 48.35
N GLU A 244 -15.86 39.31 47.17
CA GLU A 244 -17.25 39.43 46.71
C GLU A 244 -18.23 38.69 47.65
N LEU A 245 -17.90 37.43 48.04
CA LEU A 245 -18.68 36.68 49.02
C LEU A 245 -18.71 37.35 50.39
N THR A 246 -17.59 37.92 50.81
CA THR A 246 -17.54 38.65 52.05
C THR A 246 -18.45 39.91 52.00
N SER A 247 -18.39 40.64 50.90
CA SER A 247 -19.27 41.81 50.67
C SER A 247 -20.75 41.42 50.66
N LEU A 248 -21.08 40.31 49.97
CA LEU A 248 -22.44 39.73 49.88
C LEU A 248 -22.97 39.38 51.28
N SER A 249 -22.13 38.70 52.08
CA SER A 249 -22.50 38.31 53.44
C SER A 249 -22.76 39.52 54.32
N GLU A 250 -21.93 40.56 54.24
CA GLU A 250 -22.10 41.82 54.98
C GLU A 250 -23.37 42.55 54.54
N GLN A 251 -23.62 42.66 53.23
CA GLN A 251 -24.85 43.24 52.68
C GLN A 251 -26.11 42.53 53.21
N TYR A 252 -26.10 41.20 53.15
CA TYR A 252 -27.22 40.41 53.66
C TYR A 252 -27.47 40.67 55.17
N LEU A 253 -26.42 40.59 56.00
CA LEU A 253 -26.52 40.79 57.41
C LEU A 253 -27.01 42.23 57.77
N ARG A 254 -26.49 43.27 57.08
CA ARG A 254 -26.93 44.66 57.23
C ARG A 254 -28.41 44.81 56.83
N SER A 255 -28.81 44.30 55.69
CA SER A 255 -30.20 44.37 55.22
C SER A 255 -31.15 43.64 56.14
N ARG A 256 -30.73 42.52 56.71
CA ARG A 256 -31.53 41.82 57.74
C ARG A 256 -31.69 42.56 59.01
N ALA A 257 -30.60 43.13 59.53
CA ALA A 257 -30.66 43.97 60.74
C ALA A 257 -31.61 45.18 60.55
N GLN A 258 -31.52 45.86 59.40
CA GLN A 258 -32.42 46.93 59.01
C GLN A 258 -33.88 46.47 58.89
N LEU A 259 -34.12 45.29 58.37
CA LEU A 259 -35.43 44.70 58.21
C LEU A 259 -36.07 44.39 59.56
N GLU A 260 -35.31 43.87 60.53
CA GLU A 260 -35.77 43.65 61.90
C GLU A 260 -36.18 44.95 62.58
N GLU A 261 -35.40 46.02 62.37
CA GLU A 261 -35.73 47.34 62.94
C GLU A 261 -36.99 47.92 62.30
N LEU A 262 -37.11 47.89 60.97
CA LEU A 262 -38.31 48.36 60.26
C LEU A 262 -39.56 47.54 60.63
N ARG A 263 -39.47 46.26 60.88
CA ARG A 263 -40.59 45.42 61.37
C ARG A 263 -41.02 45.79 62.76
N LYS A 264 -40.10 46.13 63.67
CA LYS A 264 -40.46 46.65 64.99
C LYS A 264 -41.23 47.99 64.88
N ILE A 265 -40.78 48.85 63.94
CA ILE A 265 -41.47 50.10 63.64
C ILE A 265 -42.86 49.83 63.05
N GLU A 266 -43.01 48.92 62.09
CA GLU A 266 -44.28 48.55 61.54
C GLU A 266 -45.23 47.96 62.59
N GLN A 267 -44.73 47.08 63.46
CA GLN A 267 -45.50 46.49 64.55
C GLN A 267 -46.00 47.52 65.51
N ASN A 268 -45.14 48.45 65.90
CA ASN A 268 -45.50 49.57 66.78
C ASN A 268 -46.57 50.50 66.15
N LYS A 269 -46.42 50.81 64.84
CA LYS A 269 -47.42 51.61 64.10
C LYS A 269 -48.71 50.81 63.89
N LYS A 270 -48.68 49.50 63.71
CA LYS A 270 -49.83 48.61 63.61
C LYS A 270 -50.61 48.58 64.92
N LEU A 271 -49.91 48.41 66.08
CA LEU A 271 -50.53 48.46 67.41
C LEU A 271 -51.14 49.81 67.67
N ALA A 272 -50.43 50.90 67.33
CA ALA A 272 -50.96 52.27 67.47
C ALA A 272 -52.22 52.45 66.61
N PHE A 273 -52.23 52.01 65.36
CA PHE A 273 -53.35 52.10 64.43
C PHE A 273 -54.55 51.25 64.92
N GLU A 274 -54.34 50.05 65.46
CA GLU A 274 -55.39 49.24 66.11
C GLU A 274 -56.02 49.92 67.32
N ALA A 275 -55.21 50.54 68.20
CA ALA A 275 -55.70 51.35 69.31
C ALA A 275 -56.52 52.51 68.82
N PHE A 276 -56.06 53.25 67.83
CA PHE A 276 -56.79 54.37 67.22
C PHE A 276 -58.09 53.90 66.49
N THR A 277 -58.12 52.74 65.89
CA THR A 277 -59.34 52.16 65.28
C THR A 277 -60.44 51.91 66.34
N LYS A 278 -60.03 51.40 67.54
CA LYS A 278 -60.93 51.20 68.66
C LYS A 278 -61.51 52.53 69.19
N LEU A 279 -60.66 53.55 69.31
CA LEU A 279 -61.06 54.91 69.76
C LEU A 279 -61.96 55.62 68.74
N ASN A 280 -61.82 55.34 67.42
CA ASN A 280 -62.67 55.92 66.37
C ASN A 280 -64.09 55.34 66.38
N LEU A 281 -64.25 54.10 66.83
CA LEU A 281 -65.57 53.46 67.00
C LEU A 281 -66.41 54.16 68.10
N ASP A 282 -65.73 54.85 69.07
CA ASP A 282 -66.37 55.59 70.13
C ASP A 282 -66.67 57.07 69.73
N GLY A 283 -66.42 57.46 68.45
CA GLY A 283 -66.82 58.76 67.87
C GLY A 283 -65.94 59.95 68.26
N ASN A 284 -64.79 59.79 68.92
CA ASN A 284 -63.95 60.80 69.48
C ASN A 284 -62.73 61.25 68.67
N LEU A 285 -62.59 60.83 67.42
CA LEU A 285 -61.40 61.12 66.60
C LEU A 285 -61.75 61.88 65.33
N SER A 286 -60.81 62.78 64.94
CA SER A 286 -60.85 63.43 63.63
C SER A 286 -60.54 62.46 62.49
N ARG A 287 -61.36 62.53 61.44
CA ARG A 287 -61.14 61.71 60.23
C ARG A 287 -59.77 61.93 59.60
N VAL A 288 -59.20 63.09 59.72
CA VAL A 288 -57.86 63.44 59.21
C VAL A 288 -56.79 62.71 60.00
N ASP A 289 -56.87 62.64 61.33
CA ASP A 289 -55.90 61.92 62.17
C ASP A 289 -55.94 60.37 61.88
N PHE A 290 -57.12 59.82 61.71
CA PHE A 290 -57.28 58.41 61.34
C PHE A 290 -56.59 58.12 60.00
N LEU A 291 -56.85 58.88 58.92
CA LEU A 291 -56.24 58.78 57.64
C LEU A 291 -54.73 59.00 57.65
N SER A 292 -54.26 59.91 58.47
CA SER A 292 -52.81 60.13 58.66
C SER A 292 -52.13 58.91 59.28
N ARG A 293 -52.68 58.29 60.31
CA ARG A 293 -52.15 57.06 60.93
C ARG A 293 -52.22 55.85 60.01
N GLN A 294 -53.30 55.79 59.24
CA GLN A 294 -53.41 54.76 58.22
C GLN A 294 -52.28 54.87 57.13
N SER A 295 -52.03 56.11 56.69
CA SER A 295 -50.97 56.35 55.72
C SER A 295 -49.56 56.06 56.27
N GLU A 296 -49.30 56.40 57.57
CA GLU A 296 -48.07 56.03 58.25
C GLU A 296 -47.83 54.51 58.32
N LEU A 297 -48.88 53.75 58.65
CA LEU A 297 -48.81 52.27 58.66
C LEU A 297 -48.55 51.72 57.27
N LEU A 298 -49.28 52.19 56.24
CA LEU A 298 -49.08 51.73 54.85
C LEU A 298 -47.67 52.07 54.36
N ASN A 299 -47.14 53.19 54.70
CA ASN A 299 -45.75 53.57 54.37
C ASN A 299 -44.74 52.65 55.06
N ALA A 300 -44.96 52.28 56.33
CA ALA A 300 -44.08 51.34 57.03
C ALA A 300 -44.13 49.93 56.42
N ILE A 301 -45.34 49.44 56.08
CA ILE A 301 -45.51 48.18 55.38
C ILE A 301 -44.78 48.19 54.00
N ALA A 302 -44.95 49.29 53.28
CA ALA A 302 -44.27 49.45 52.01
C ALA A 302 -42.75 49.43 52.11
N GLN A 303 -42.18 50.07 53.13
CA GLN A 303 -40.75 50.08 53.44
C GLN A 303 -40.23 48.68 53.78
N VAL A 304 -40.95 47.90 54.60
CA VAL A 304 -40.61 46.55 54.96
C VAL A 304 -40.61 45.67 53.70
N LYS A 305 -41.71 45.70 52.92
CA LYS A 305 -41.82 44.89 51.66
C LYS A 305 -40.72 45.26 50.67
N ASN A 306 -40.37 46.49 50.53
CA ASN A 306 -39.34 46.94 49.62
C ASN A 306 -37.95 46.40 50.05
N LEU A 307 -37.63 46.44 51.31
CA LEU A 307 -36.38 45.94 51.86
C LEU A 307 -36.35 44.39 51.85
N GLU A 308 -37.48 43.71 52.08
CA GLU A 308 -37.65 42.28 51.92
C GLU A 308 -37.31 41.87 50.49
N ALA A 309 -37.92 42.51 49.47
CA ALA A 309 -37.66 42.25 48.07
C ALA A 309 -36.18 42.51 47.68
N GLN A 310 -35.57 43.55 48.18
CA GLN A 310 -34.15 43.81 47.98
C GLN A 310 -33.27 42.75 48.63
N THR A 311 -33.56 42.28 49.82
CA THR A 311 -32.81 41.23 50.52
C THR A 311 -32.93 39.90 49.81
N GLN A 312 -34.12 39.57 49.31
CA GLN A 312 -34.37 38.34 48.49
C GLN A 312 -33.63 38.36 47.15
N ASN A 313 -33.38 39.54 46.58
CA ASN A 313 -32.70 39.66 45.29
C ASN A 313 -31.16 39.60 45.38
N ILE A 314 -30.55 39.78 46.56
CA ILE A 314 -29.08 39.76 46.74
C ILE A 314 -28.45 38.47 46.16
N PRO A 315 -28.92 37.23 46.44
CA PRO A 315 -28.36 36.02 45.87
C PRO A 315 -28.57 35.93 44.36
N THR A 316 -29.64 36.50 43.83
CA THR A 316 -29.97 36.49 42.41
C THR A 316 -28.97 37.31 41.61
N VAL A 317 -28.57 38.49 42.10
CA VAL A 317 -27.54 39.33 41.47
C VAL A 317 -26.21 38.60 41.42
N PHE A 318 -25.78 38.00 42.54
CA PHE A 318 -24.55 37.23 42.60
C PHE A 318 -24.56 36.01 41.65
N LYS A 319 -25.68 35.30 41.60
CA LYS A 319 -25.87 34.18 40.67
C LYS A 319 -25.73 34.60 39.20
N THR A 320 -26.29 35.77 38.87
CA THR A 320 -26.21 36.32 37.50
C THR A 320 -24.78 36.69 37.13
N GLU A 321 -24.06 37.37 38.03
CA GLU A 321 -22.65 37.75 37.82
C GLU A 321 -21.77 36.49 37.69
N THR A 322 -21.97 35.51 38.56
CA THR A 322 -21.26 34.23 38.48
C THR A 322 -21.50 33.52 37.15
N ASN A 323 -22.76 33.50 36.63
CA ASN A 323 -23.07 32.94 35.34
C ASN A 323 -22.40 33.68 34.17
N ASN A 324 -22.38 35.02 34.22
CA ASN A 324 -21.73 35.84 33.22
C ASN A 324 -20.23 35.50 33.13
N ARG A 325 -19.56 35.35 34.28
CA ARG A 325 -18.15 34.96 34.32
C ARG A 325 -17.90 33.53 33.85
N ILE A 326 -18.78 32.58 34.19
CA ILE A 326 -18.71 31.21 33.64
C ILE A 326 -18.78 31.23 32.12
N GLN A 327 -19.67 32.06 31.57
CA GLN A 327 -19.79 32.19 30.11
C GLN A 327 -18.58 32.88 29.48
N GLU A 328 -18.05 33.94 30.10
CA GLU A 328 -16.85 34.61 29.62
C GLU A 328 -15.63 33.68 29.62
N ASN A 329 -15.39 32.99 30.73
CA ASN A 329 -14.33 32.00 30.83
C ASN A 329 -14.56 30.87 29.81
N GLY A 330 -15.81 30.43 29.59
CA GLY A 330 -16.16 29.44 28.56
C GLY A 330 -15.77 29.87 27.15
N LYS A 331 -16.00 31.17 26.81
CA LYS A 331 -15.56 31.73 25.52
C LYS A 331 -14.02 31.73 25.39
N ARG A 332 -13.32 32.19 26.44
CA ARG A 332 -11.84 32.19 26.45
C ARG A 332 -11.27 30.79 26.34
N ILE A 333 -11.85 29.80 27.03
CA ILE A 333 -11.45 28.40 26.91
C ILE A 333 -11.66 27.94 25.47
N ALA A 334 -12.81 28.24 24.85
CA ALA A 334 -13.09 27.85 23.47
C ALA A 334 -12.11 28.48 22.46
N GLU A 335 -11.70 29.72 22.66
CA GLU A 335 -10.68 30.39 21.86
C GLU A 335 -9.30 29.71 22.02
N ILE A 336 -8.91 29.36 23.23
CA ILE A 336 -7.67 28.64 23.52
C ILE A 336 -7.74 27.24 22.88
N ASP A 337 -8.86 26.52 23.02
CA ASP A 337 -9.07 25.20 22.44
C ASP A 337 -8.98 25.22 20.89
N ALA A 338 -9.52 26.28 20.27
CA ALA A 338 -9.40 26.47 18.82
C ALA A 338 -7.92 26.66 18.40
N ASN A 339 -7.17 27.48 19.14
CA ASN A 339 -5.75 27.71 18.89
C ASN A 339 -4.91 26.43 19.10
N LEU A 340 -5.14 25.73 20.21
CA LEU A 340 -4.46 24.45 20.49
C LEU A 340 -4.80 23.39 19.45
N THR A 341 -6.05 23.31 18.98
CA THR A 341 -6.48 22.41 17.91
C THR A 341 -5.77 22.72 16.60
N LYS A 342 -5.62 24.00 16.26
CA LYS A 342 -4.87 24.43 15.08
C LYS A 342 -3.41 23.97 15.14
N VAL A 343 -2.73 24.23 16.26
CA VAL A 343 -1.33 23.82 16.46
C VAL A 343 -1.19 22.29 16.39
N ARG A 344 -2.13 21.55 16.99
CA ARG A 344 -2.18 20.08 16.91
C ARG A 344 -2.29 19.59 15.47
N LEU A 345 -3.18 20.19 14.67
CA LEU A 345 -3.32 19.85 13.25
C LEU A 345 -2.06 20.16 12.44
N GLU A 346 -1.44 21.31 12.68
CA GLU A 346 -0.18 21.69 12.05
C GLU A 346 0.95 20.71 12.42
N ASN A 347 1.03 20.30 13.70
CA ASN A 347 1.99 19.28 14.13
C ASN A 347 1.72 17.93 13.44
N MET A 348 0.47 17.49 13.33
CA MET A 348 0.11 16.27 12.59
C MET A 348 0.54 16.32 11.12
N GLN A 349 0.36 17.46 10.45
CA GLN A 349 0.80 17.64 9.07
C GLN A 349 2.33 17.58 8.96
N ARG A 350 3.06 18.21 9.90
CA ARG A 350 4.53 18.13 9.96
C ARG A 350 5.02 16.70 10.18
N ILE A 351 4.37 15.94 11.07
CA ILE A 351 4.67 14.52 11.29
C ILE A 351 4.50 13.73 9.98
N SER A 352 3.36 13.88 9.28
CA SER A 352 3.11 13.19 8.03
C SER A 352 4.14 13.53 6.93
N GLN A 353 4.55 14.80 6.85
CA GLN A 353 5.62 15.22 5.94
C GLN A 353 6.97 14.61 6.32
N ALA A 354 7.30 14.60 7.62
CA ALA A 354 8.54 14.01 8.12
C ALA A 354 8.58 12.49 7.91
N GLU A 355 7.47 11.79 8.10
CA GLU A 355 7.35 10.35 7.80
C GLU A 355 7.57 10.06 6.31
N SER A 356 7.02 10.90 5.44
CA SER A 356 7.22 10.80 3.99
C SER A 356 8.69 11.01 3.60
N GLN A 357 9.34 12.02 4.20
CA GLN A 357 10.77 12.27 3.99
C GLN A 357 11.63 11.13 4.53
N LEU A 358 11.28 10.60 5.69
CA LEU A 358 11.97 9.46 6.30
C LEU A 358 11.88 8.21 5.42
N ALA A 359 10.70 7.93 4.85
CA ALA A 359 10.51 6.82 3.92
C ALA A 359 11.39 6.98 2.67
N ALA A 360 11.46 8.19 2.10
CA ALA A 360 12.32 8.50 0.96
C ALA A 360 13.81 8.36 1.30
N ALA A 361 14.24 8.82 2.47
CA ALA A 361 15.63 8.70 2.93
C ALA A 361 16.01 7.21 3.16
N ARG A 362 15.12 6.40 3.72
CA ARG A 362 15.32 4.94 3.88
C ARG A 362 15.46 4.25 2.53
N GLU A 363 14.62 4.59 1.58
CA GLU A 363 14.71 4.06 0.23
C GLU A 363 16.02 4.46 -0.43
N THR A 364 16.45 5.72 -0.29
CA THR A 364 17.73 6.20 -0.80
C THR A 364 18.89 5.42 -0.18
N LEU A 365 18.88 5.20 1.14
CA LEU A 365 19.89 4.39 1.82
C LEU A 365 19.94 2.96 1.29
N THR A 366 18.77 2.33 1.09
CA THR A 366 18.67 0.98 0.52
C THR A 366 19.26 0.91 -0.90
N ARG A 367 19.11 1.96 -1.69
CA ARG A 367 19.66 2.05 -3.04
C ARG A 367 21.19 2.21 -3.09
N HIS A 368 21.85 2.51 -1.98
CA HIS A 368 23.31 2.48 -1.88
C HIS A 368 23.86 1.04 -1.85
N GLU A 369 23.01 0.03 -1.63
CA GLU A 369 23.35 -1.37 -1.83
C GLU A 369 22.87 -1.82 -3.22
N ILE A 370 23.82 -2.06 -4.12
CA ILE A 370 23.51 -2.59 -5.46
C ILE A 370 23.37 -4.09 -5.36
N LYS A 371 22.16 -4.61 -5.65
CA LYS A 371 21.79 -6.04 -5.50
C LYS A 371 21.56 -6.70 -6.85
N SER A 372 21.82 -8.01 -6.91
CA SER A 372 21.50 -8.79 -8.09
C SER A 372 20.00 -8.93 -8.29
N LEU A 373 19.54 -8.75 -9.53
CA LEU A 373 18.12 -8.92 -9.91
C LEU A 373 17.77 -10.38 -10.21
N SER A 374 18.77 -11.26 -10.44
CA SER A 374 18.57 -12.66 -10.82
C SER A 374 19.76 -13.50 -10.39
N ASP A 375 19.53 -14.81 -10.30
CA ASP A 375 20.64 -15.77 -10.17
C ASP A 375 21.49 -15.73 -11.42
N GLY A 376 22.82 -15.77 -11.25
CA GLY A 376 23.72 -15.68 -12.41
C GLY A 376 25.18 -15.76 -12.02
N ILE A 377 26.04 -15.57 -13.01
CA ILE A 377 27.49 -15.48 -12.88
C ILE A 377 27.92 -14.08 -13.28
N VAL A 378 28.76 -13.45 -12.47
CA VAL A 378 29.35 -12.15 -12.78
C VAL A 378 30.29 -12.32 -13.98
N PHE A 379 29.96 -11.67 -15.10
CA PHE A 379 30.71 -11.83 -16.35
C PHE A 379 31.78 -10.74 -16.54
N GLU A 380 31.45 -9.50 -16.21
CA GLU A 380 32.33 -8.35 -16.41
C GLU A 380 32.10 -7.32 -15.31
N MET A 381 33.17 -6.82 -14.76
CA MET A 381 33.16 -5.79 -13.73
C MET A 381 33.67 -4.47 -14.32
N VAL A 382 32.76 -3.52 -14.60
CA VAL A 382 33.05 -2.26 -15.24
C VAL A 382 33.63 -1.24 -14.24
N ALA A 383 33.02 -1.14 -13.05
CA ALA A 383 33.41 -0.18 -12.01
C ALA A 383 33.28 -0.83 -10.63
N THR A 384 34.38 -1.30 -10.06
CA THR A 384 34.34 -2.06 -8.80
C THR A 384 35.50 -1.77 -7.86
N LYS A 385 36.41 -0.90 -8.23
CA LYS A 385 37.53 -0.51 -7.35
C LYS A 385 37.00 0.45 -6.27
N PRO A 386 37.29 0.20 -4.99
CA PRO A 386 36.99 1.17 -3.93
C PRO A 386 37.52 2.54 -4.28
N GLY A 387 36.74 3.59 -4.01
CA GLY A 387 37.04 4.96 -4.35
C GLY A 387 36.62 5.39 -5.77
N THR A 388 36.10 4.49 -6.60
CA THR A 388 35.56 4.87 -7.92
C THR A 388 34.24 5.59 -7.77
N VAL A 389 34.08 6.72 -8.46
CA VAL A 389 32.84 7.48 -8.53
C VAL A 389 31.96 6.91 -9.64
N VAL A 390 30.72 6.59 -9.35
CA VAL A 390 29.70 6.15 -10.33
C VAL A 390 28.55 7.13 -10.34
N ALA A 391 28.01 7.42 -11.52
CA ALA A 391 26.79 8.19 -11.64
C ALA A 391 25.55 7.27 -11.62
N ALA A 392 24.36 7.84 -11.41
CA ALA A 392 23.12 7.09 -11.56
C ALA A 392 22.98 6.57 -13.00
N LYS A 393 22.58 5.30 -13.15
CA LYS A 393 22.46 4.55 -14.42
C LYS A 393 23.78 4.08 -15.04
N ASP A 394 24.91 4.37 -14.46
CA ASP A 394 26.16 3.80 -14.97
C ASP A 394 26.17 2.28 -14.75
N PRO A 395 26.62 1.50 -15.74
CA PRO A 395 26.79 0.06 -15.59
C PRO A 395 27.95 -0.22 -14.63
N VAL A 396 27.68 -0.96 -13.57
CA VAL A 396 28.69 -1.34 -12.57
C VAL A 396 29.27 -2.70 -12.88
N LEU A 397 28.42 -3.66 -13.21
CA LEU A 397 28.82 -5.02 -13.60
C LEU A 397 27.76 -5.66 -14.50
N ARG A 398 28.13 -6.77 -15.14
CA ARG A 398 27.26 -7.58 -16.00
C ARG A 398 27.06 -8.96 -15.41
N ILE A 399 25.82 -9.43 -15.41
CA ILE A 399 25.46 -10.76 -14.94
C ILE A 399 24.90 -11.57 -16.11
N VAL A 400 25.45 -12.77 -16.30
CA VAL A 400 24.89 -13.80 -17.16
C VAL A 400 23.96 -14.64 -16.28
N PRO A 401 22.63 -14.63 -16.50
CA PRO A 401 21.73 -15.44 -15.71
C PRO A 401 22.10 -16.92 -15.80
N SER A 402 22.22 -17.58 -14.64
CA SER A 402 22.33 -19.04 -14.56
C SER A 402 20.94 -19.62 -14.76
N GLY A 403 20.56 -19.80 -16.01
CA GLY A 403 19.27 -20.40 -16.38
C GLY A 403 19.45 -21.58 -17.31
N GLU A 404 18.34 -22.24 -17.64
CA GLU A 404 18.32 -23.27 -18.68
C GLU A 404 18.94 -22.72 -19.97
N LEU A 405 19.88 -23.46 -20.55
CA LEU A 405 20.41 -23.15 -21.85
C LEU A 405 19.37 -23.50 -22.91
N ILE A 406 19.29 -22.64 -23.90
CA ILE A 406 18.49 -22.83 -25.11
C ILE A 406 19.41 -22.86 -26.33
N ALA A 407 19.02 -23.56 -27.35
CA ALA A 407 19.71 -23.48 -28.64
C ALA A 407 19.05 -22.35 -29.46
N LYS A 408 19.83 -21.31 -29.75
CA LYS A 408 19.44 -20.27 -30.69
C LYS A 408 20.05 -20.60 -32.05
N VAL A 409 19.18 -20.90 -32.99
CA VAL A 409 19.57 -21.36 -34.33
C VAL A 409 19.00 -20.47 -35.42
N ASP A 410 19.67 -20.44 -36.55
CA ASP A 410 19.25 -19.67 -37.71
C ASP A 410 18.74 -20.60 -38.78
N ILE A 411 17.47 -20.43 -39.12
CA ILE A 411 16.79 -21.21 -40.15
C ILE A 411 16.84 -20.46 -41.47
N THR A 412 17.18 -21.16 -42.56
CA THR A 412 17.25 -20.53 -43.88
C THR A 412 15.86 -20.07 -44.36
N ASN A 413 15.82 -18.96 -45.12
CA ASN A 413 14.58 -18.46 -45.73
C ASN A 413 13.87 -19.50 -46.61
N ARG A 414 14.61 -20.45 -47.13
CA ARG A 414 14.05 -21.53 -47.96
C ARG A 414 13.22 -22.53 -47.14
N ASP A 415 13.61 -22.77 -45.91
CA ASP A 415 13.07 -23.84 -45.07
C ASP A 415 12.03 -23.36 -44.06
N ILE A 416 11.95 -22.02 -43.82
CA ILE A 416 11.06 -21.41 -42.82
C ILE A 416 9.58 -21.76 -43.03
N GLY A 417 9.14 -21.94 -44.29
CA GLY A 417 7.75 -22.26 -44.59
C GLY A 417 7.25 -23.58 -43.99
N PHE A 418 8.16 -24.47 -43.61
CA PHE A 418 7.85 -25.77 -43.02
C PHE A 418 8.01 -25.77 -41.49
N ILE A 419 8.61 -24.75 -40.92
CA ILE A 419 8.93 -24.67 -39.48
C ILE A 419 7.77 -24.05 -38.71
N ARG A 420 7.40 -24.70 -37.61
CA ARG A 420 6.37 -24.23 -36.67
C ARG A 420 6.82 -24.48 -35.24
N VAL A 421 6.28 -23.67 -34.32
CA VAL A 421 6.43 -23.91 -32.89
C VAL A 421 5.83 -25.27 -32.53
N GLY A 422 6.50 -26.01 -31.65
CA GLY A 422 6.10 -27.34 -31.21
C GLY A 422 6.75 -28.48 -32.00
N LEU A 423 7.61 -28.20 -33.01
CA LEU A 423 8.29 -29.25 -33.74
C LEU A 423 9.43 -29.85 -32.91
N PRO A 424 9.55 -31.18 -32.88
CA PRO A 424 10.63 -31.86 -32.19
C PRO A 424 11.94 -31.72 -32.97
N CYS A 425 13.03 -31.51 -32.23
CA CYS A 425 14.36 -31.31 -32.79
C CYS A 425 15.37 -32.24 -32.13
N GLU A 426 16.40 -32.60 -32.87
CA GLU A 426 17.61 -33.23 -32.36
C GLU A 426 18.73 -32.22 -32.39
N VAL A 427 19.22 -31.86 -31.19
CA VAL A 427 20.29 -30.90 -31.03
C VAL A 427 21.60 -31.64 -30.81
N GLU A 428 22.56 -31.39 -31.69
CA GLU A 428 23.91 -31.94 -31.66
C GLU A 428 24.87 -30.81 -31.30
N VAL A 429 25.73 -31.03 -30.30
CA VAL A 429 26.72 -30.05 -29.90
C VAL A 429 28.01 -30.36 -30.67
N ASP A 430 28.54 -29.40 -31.43
CA ASP A 430 29.69 -29.61 -32.31
C ASP A 430 30.94 -30.13 -31.56
N THR A 431 31.09 -29.72 -30.29
CA THR A 431 32.17 -30.20 -29.42
C THR A 431 32.05 -31.67 -29.03
N PHE A 432 30.83 -32.26 -29.18
CA PHE A 432 30.52 -33.65 -28.80
C PHE A 432 29.87 -34.38 -29.96
N PRO A 433 30.65 -35.07 -30.83
CA PRO A 433 30.14 -35.71 -32.02
C PRO A 433 29.03 -36.75 -31.74
N LYS A 434 27.96 -36.73 -32.55
CA LYS A 434 26.74 -37.55 -32.40
C LYS A 434 27.03 -39.07 -32.29
N ARG A 435 28.07 -39.54 -32.95
CA ARG A 435 28.41 -40.98 -32.96
C ARG A 435 28.85 -41.52 -31.59
N GLU A 436 29.45 -40.66 -30.75
CA GLU A 436 29.94 -41.02 -29.42
C GLU A 436 29.03 -40.55 -28.28
N PHE A 437 28.36 -39.41 -28.45
CA PHE A 437 27.67 -38.71 -27.36
C PHE A 437 26.17 -38.60 -27.57
N GLY A 438 25.67 -38.99 -28.76
CA GLY A 438 24.25 -38.91 -29.07
C GLY A 438 23.79 -37.49 -29.42
N TYR A 439 22.54 -37.22 -29.15
CA TYR A 439 21.90 -35.94 -29.38
C TYR A 439 20.99 -35.60 -28.20
N ILE A 440 20.69 -34.31 -28.03
CA ILE A 440 19.74 -33.81 -27.03
C ILE A 440 18.41 -33.58 -27.76
N VAL A 441 17.33 -34.11 -27.19
CA VAL A 441 15.99 -33.83 -27.70
C VAL A 441 15.59 -32.43 -27.29
N GLY A 442 15.06 -31.68 -28.23
CA GLY A 442 14.55 -30.32 -27.97
C GLY A 442 13.24 -30.07 -28.68
N GLU A 443 12.63 -28.95 -28.42
CA GLU A 443 11.40 -28.51 -29.05
C GLU A 443 11.49 -27.03 -29.41
N ILE A 444 11.03 -26.64 -30.58
CA ILE A 444 10.97 -25.25 -30.99
C ILE A 444 9.86 -24.55 -30.19
N TYR A 445 10.21 -23.58 -29.37
CA TYR A 445 9.23 -22.78 -28.63
C TYR A 445 9.07 -21.35 -29.18
N TYR A 446 9.98 -20.90 -30.04
CA TYR A 446 9.89 -19.58 -30.66
C TYR A 446 10.52 -19.58 -32.05
N VAL A 447 9.85 -18.94 -33.01
CA VAL A 447 10.35 -18.64 -34.35
C VAL A 447 10.20 -17.14 -34.57
N GLY A 448 11.29 -16.46 -34.93
CA GLY A 448 11.27 -15.05 -35.23
C GLY A 448 10.41 -14.74 -36.46
N SER A 449 9.64 -13.68 -36.38
CA SER A 449 8.79 -13.22 -37.49
C SER A 449 9.55 -12.34 -38.49
N ASP A 450 10.75 -11.91 -38.15
CA ASP A 450 11.57 -11.03 -38.98
C ASP A 450 12.85 -11.72 -39.44
N VAL A 451 13.33 -11.36 -40.62
CA VAL A 451 14.48 -11.93 -41.27
C VAL A 451 15.76 -11.19 -40.91
N LEU A 452 16.77 -11.93 -40.53
CA LEU A 452 18.11 -11.39 -40.29
C LEU A 452 18.87 -11.29 -41.62
N PRO A 453 19.47 -10.13 -41.95
CA PRO A 453 20.25 -9.95 -43.14
C PRO A 453 21.54 -10.80 -43.12
N PRO A 454 22.11 -11.11 -44.28
CA PRO A 454 23.41 -11.75 -44.37
C PRO A 454 24.48 -10.98 -43.68
N ASN A 455 25.38 -11.66 -43.01
CA ASN A 455 26.57 -11.09 -42.39
C ASN A 455 27.85 -11.79 -42.90
N GLU A 456 29.05 -11.36 -42.45
CA GLU A 456 30.32 -11.94 -42.90
C GLU A 456 30.40 -13.47 -42.66
N VAL A 457 29.76 -13.99 -41.64
CA VAL A 457 29.77 -15.41 -41.28
C VAL A 457 28.67 -16.17 -42.00
N LYS A 458 27.50 -15.57 -42.26
CA LYS A 458 26.31 -16.19 -42.86
C LYS A 458 25.91 -15.39 -44.10
N LYS A 459 26.11 -15.99 -45.26
CA LYS A 459 25.86 -15.36 -46.57
C LYS A 459 24.43 -15.49 -47.08
N PHE A 460 23.47 -15.80 -46.18
CA PHE A 460 22.07 -16.02 -46.54
C PHE A 460 21.14 -15.35 -45.53
N TYR A 461 19.94 -15.03 -45.97
CA TYR A 461 18.88 -14.55 -45.10
C TYR A 461 18.38 -15.68 -44.20
N SER A 462 18.27 -15.42 -42.91
CA SER A 462 17.89 -16.42 -41.91
C SER A 462 16.83 -15.89 -40.93
N PHE A 463 16.03 -16.80 -40.43
CA PHE A 463 15.08 -16.53 -39.36
C PHE A 463 15.60 -17.11 -38.03
N PRO A 464 15.67 -16.32 -36.94
CA PRO A 464 16.11 -16.84 -35.68
C PRO A 464 15.03 -17.73 -35.05
N ALA A 465 15.41 -18.91 -34.60
CA ALA A 465 14.55 -19.78 -33.82
C ALA A 465 15.21 -20.13 -32.48
N LYS A 466 14.37 -20.37 -31.47
CA LYS A 466 14.82 -20.77 -30.15
C LYS A 466 14.22 -22.11 -29.80
N ILE A 467 15.06 -23.02 -29.32
CA ILE A 467 14.76 -24.41 -29.03
C ILE A 467 15.04 -24.67 -27.56
N SER A 468 14.07 -25.20 -26.84
CA SER A 468 14.23 -25.70 -25.49
C SER A 468 14.91 -27.05 -25.50
N LEU A 469 15.84 -27.28 -24.58
CA LEU A 469 16.56 -28.52 -24.44
C LEU A 469 15.94 -29.36 -23.32
N SER A 470 15.73 -30.66 -23.57
CA SER A 470 15.21 -31.57 -22.54
C SER A 470 16.22 -31.89 -21.42
N LYS A 471 17.50 -31.71 -21.71
CA LYS A 471 18.60 -31.94 -20.76
C LYS A 471 19.64 -30.83 -20.87
N GLN A 472 20.23 -30.46 -19.74
CA GLN A 472 21.25 -29.41 -19.64
C GLN A 472 22.68 -30.03 -19.53
N SER A 473 22.79 -31.33 -19.61
CA SER A 473 24.05 -32.07 -19.53
C SER A 473 24.06 -33.23 -20.53
N LEU A 474 25.25 -33.63 -20.95
CA LEU A 474 25.50 -34.83 -21.72
C LEU A 474 26.22 -35.86 -20.85
N VAL A 475 25.79 -37.11 -20.94
CA VAL A 475 26.42 -38.22 -20.22
C VAL A 475 27.49 -38.86 -21.11
N VAL A 476 28.75 -38.74 -20.71
CA VAL A 476 29.91 -39.27 -21.40
C VAL A 476 30.59 -40.33 -20.54
N ARG A 477 30.63 -41.59 -20.99
CA ARG A 477 31.27 -42.68 -20.24
C ARG A 477 30.94 -42.69 -18.73
N ASN A 478 29.66 -42.50 -18.42
CA ASN A 478 29.12 -42.44 -17.05
C ASN A 478 29.50 -41.18 -16.24
N LYS A 479 29.99 -40.11 -16.90
CA LYS A 479 30.26 -38.82 -16.31
C LYS A 479 29.36 -37.75 -16.93
N GLU A 480 28.62 -37.02 -16.13
CA GLU A 480 27.81 -35.88 -16.62
C GLU A 480 28.72 -34.70 -16.91
N ILE A 481 28.63 -34.19 -18.13
CA ILE A 481 29.32 -32.96 -18.57
C ILE A 481 28.22 -31.89 -18.75
N PRO A 482 28.25 -30.81 -17.98
CA PRO A 482 27.30 -29.73 -18.16
C PRO A 482 27.53 -28.99 -19.48
N LEU A 483 26.46 -28.61 -20.13
CA LEU A 483 26.51 -27.74 -21.30
C LEU A 483 26.96 -26.32 -20.87
N GLN A 484 27.69 -25.64 -21.78
CA GLN A 484 28.14 -24.30 -21.55
C GLN A 484 27.59 -23.33 -22.57
N SER A 485 27.31 -22.09 -22.12
CA SER A 485 26.92 -21.00 -23.02
C SER A 485 28.03 -20.73 -24.04
N GLY A 486 27.65 -20.48 -25.29
CA GLY A 486 28.58 -20.21 -26.38
C GLY A 486 28.98 -21.44 -27.18
N MET A 487 28.67 -22.68 -26.75
CA MET A 487 28.92 -23.88 -27.55
C MET A 487 28.13 -23.84 -28.86
N SER A 488 28.79 -24.16 -29.98
CA SER A 488 28.14 -24.28 -31.28
C SER A 488 27.29 -25.55 -31.35
N VAL A 489 26.13 -25.44 -31.99
CA VAL A 489 25.19 -26.56 -32.15
C VAL A 489 24.67 -26.67 -33.58
N GLY A 490 24.56 -27.90 -34.03
CA GLY A 490 23.78 -28.29 -35.20
C GLY A 490 22.43 -28.83 -34.77
N VAL A 491 21.36 -28.41 -35.40
CA VAL A 491 20.01 -28.87 -35.07
C VAL A 491 19.32 -29.47 -36.28
N ASN A 492 18.79 -30.67 -36.09
CA ASN A 492 17.96 -31.38 -37.05
C ASN A 492 16.49 -31.24 -36.62
N ILE A 493 15.73 -30.42 -37.32
CA ILE A 493 14.32 -30.17 -37.06
C ILE A 493 13.49 -31.17 -37.87
N LYS A 494 12.68 -31.99 -37.19
CA LYS A 494 11.81 -32.96 -37.84
C LYS A 494 10.52 -32.29 -38.30
N ILE A 495 10.35 -32.17 -39.62
CA ILE A 495 9.21 -31.46 -40.21
C ILE A 495 8.03 -32.42 -40.43
N ARG A 496 8.27 -33.49 -41.18
CA ARG A 496 7.23 -34.45 -41.60
C ARG A 496 7.81 -35.82 -41.92
N LYS A 497 6.97 -36.84 -41.89
CA LYS A 497 7.32 -38.17 -42.37
C LYS A 497 6.98 -38.29 -43.87
N ARG A 498 7.96 -38.67 -44.67
CA ARG A 498 7.79 -38.94 -46.09
C ARG A 498 8.08 -40.41 -46.34
N HIS A 499 7.40 -41.01 -47.32
CA HIS A 499 7.71 -42.37 -47.78
C HIS A 499 8.88 -42.35 -48.76
N VAL A 500 9.72 -43.37 -48.71
CA VAL A 500 10.92 -43.48 -49.54
C VAL A 500 10.58 -43.36 -51.06
N ILE A 501 9.43 -43.86 -51.46
CA ILE A 501 8.96 -43.78 -52.87
C ILE A 501 8.79 -42.31 -53.33
N ASN A 502 8.37 -41.40 -52.43
CA ASN A 502 8.17 -40.01 -52.81
C ASN A 502 9.49 -39.31 -53.13
N ILE A 503 10.59 -39.69 -52.45
CA ILE A 503 11.92 -39.13 -52.70
C ILE A 503 12.39 -39.55 -54.12
N PHE A 504 12.13 -40.80 -54.48
CA PHE A 504 12.43 -41.30 -55.82
C PHE A 504 11.60 -40.60 -56.90
N LEU A 505 10.30 -40.43 -56.67
CA LEU A 505 9.40 -39.78 -57.62
C LEU A 505 9.77 -38.28 -57.78
N ASP A 506 10.09 -37.55 -56.70
CA ASP A 506 10.53 -36.15 -56.76
C ASP A 506 11.86 -36.02 -57.57
N SER A 507 12.78 -36.97 -57.39
CA SER A 507 14.04 -36.99 -58.14
C SER A 507 13.85 -37.29 -59.67
N LEU A 508 12.84 -38.03 -59.99
CA LEU A 508 12.57 -38.45 -61.39
C LEU A 508 11.65 -37.47 -62.13
N LEU A 509 10.67 -36.88 -61.41
CA LEU A 509 9.68 -35.93 -61.96
C LEU A 509 10.14 -34.47 -61.88
N GLY A 510 11.01 -34.10 -60.92
CA GLY A 510 11.52 -32.75 -60.73
C GLY A 510 12.21 -32.16 -62.00
N PRO A 511 12.99 -32.89 -62.78
CA PRO A 511 13.51 -32.40 -64.07
C PRO A 511 12.42 -32.19 -65.12
N ILE A 512 11.32 -33.00 -65.11
CA ILE A 512 10.23 -32.94 -66.09
C ILE A 512 9.33 -31.70 -65.84
N ASP A 513 9.07 -31.35 -64.62
CA ASP A 513 8.29 -30.11 -64.25
C ASP A 513 9.06 -28.85 -64.60
N LYS A 514 10.37 -28.80 -64.41
CA LYS A 514 11.22 -27.69 -64.85
C LYS A 514 11.25 -27.50 -66.39
N MET A 515 11.00 -28.59 -67.19
CA MET A 515 10.87 -28.44 -68.62
C MET A 515 9.50 -27.90 -69.05
N LYS A 516 8.49 -27.93 -68.22
CA LYS A 516 7.17 -27.36 -68.50
C LYS A 516 7.04 -25.88 -68.15
N GLU A 517 7.91 -25.34 -67.26
CA GLU A 517 7.93 -23.89 -66.87
C GLU A 517 8.77 -23.04 -67.85
N VAL A 518 9.47 -23.61 -68.81
CA VAL A 518 10.17 -22.86 -69.88
C VAL A 518 9.26 -22.75 -71.09
N ARG A 519 8.19 -21.95 -70.95
CA ARG A 519 7.42 -21.39 -72.05
C ARG A 519 6.94 -19.99 -71.76
#